data_9b0b440786e02933add555490294ddf4
#
_entry.id   9b0b440786e02933add555490294ddf4
#
_cell.length_a   1.000
_cell.length_b   1.000
_cell.length_c   1.000
_cell.angle_alpha   90.00
_cell.angle_beta   90.00
_cell.angle_gamma   90.00
#
_symmetry.space_group_name_H-M   'P 1'
#
loop_
_entity.id
_entity.type
_entity.pdbx_description
1 polymer ?
#
loop_
_entity_poly.entity_id
_entity_poly.type
_entity_poly.pdbx_seq_one_letter_code
_entity_poly.pdbx_strand_id
1 'polypeptide(L)'
;MLTSLALIFLVGLAMSAICKQIRLPGIIGMLATGIVLGPYVLDLLSPSILGISADLRKLALIIILLKAGLSLNLSDLKKVGHPAILMSFVPASFEICGYILFAPMILGVTRVEAAVMGAVMGAVSPAVVVPRMVKLMEEGYGTKKGIPQMILAGASCDDIFVIVLFTTFLQMAQGGHANAKDFINIPISIVLGIVLGCIVGYLLYRFFELAYKKNHCVRNSTKLIVILGMSCLLLAIEEWVSAYVTVSGLLAVVSMACMLKVKSTTFVSKRLSEKFGKLWIAAEVILFVLVGAAVDIRYMAKAGAMALLMIGAALLFRAVGVCICMLGTKLTWKERVFCIIAYLPKATVQAAIGSVPLAAGLSCGTLVLSVAVMAIVITVPIGALGIDSTYKHLLEKE
;
A
#
# COMPACT_ATOMS: atom_id res chain seq x y z
N MET A 1 -10.80 -13.86 22.50
CA MET A 1 -10.17 -13.90 21.17
C MET A 1 -11.14 -14.28 20.06
N LEU A 2 -11.83 -15.46 20.09
CA LEU A 2 -12.78 -15.84 19.02
C LEU A 2 -13.94 -14.86 18.85
N THR A 3 -14.51 -14.38 19.95
CA THR A 3 -15.56 -13.35 19.91
C THR A 3 -15.09 -12.07 19.21
N SER A 4 -13.86 -11.63 19.51
CA SER A 4 -13.28 -10.45 18.85
C SER A 4 -13.09 -10.66 17.37
N LEU A 5 -12.64 -11.86 16.94
CA LEU A 5 -12.52 -12.21 15.51
C LEU A 5 -13.91 -12.22 14.85
N ALA A 6 -14.92 -12.77 15.51
CA ALA A 6 -16.29 -12.75 15.00
C ALA A 6 -16.81 -11.32 14.81
N LEU A 7 -16.60 -10.44 15.80
CA LEU A 7 -16.96 -9.02 15.69
C LEU A 7 -16.20 -8.33 14.54
N ILE A 8 -14.89 -8.55 14.43
CA ILE A 8 -14.07 -7.99 13.34
C ILE A 8 -14.67 -8.39 11.99
N PHE A 9 -14.92 -9.68 11.76
CA PHE A 9 -15.40 -10.15 10.46
C PHE A 9 -16.86 -9.72 10.20
N LEU A 10 -17.77 -9.99 11.13
CA LEU A 10 -19.21 -9.79 10.89
C LEU A 10 -19.56 -8.31 10.88
N VAL A 11 -19.15 -7.56 11.90
CA VAL A 11 -19.45 -6.11 11.97
C VAL A 11 -18.66 -5.35 10.92
N GLY A 12 -17.37 -5.69 10.71
CA GLY A 12 -16.54 -5.08 9.68
C GLY A 12 -17.11 -5.25 8.28
N LEU A 13 -17.57 -6.47 7.91
CA LEU A 13 -18.21 -6.71 6.62
C LEU A 13 -19.58 -6.03 6.50
N ALA A 14 -20.40 -6.05 7.57
CA ALA A 14 -21.71 -5.38 7.59
C ALA A 14 -21.55 -3.87 7.37
N MET A 15 -20.65 -3.21 8.11
CA MET A 15 -20.36 -1.78 7.94
C MET A 15 -19.76 -1.46 6.57
N SER A 16 -18.91 -2.34 6.05
CA SER A 16 -18.40 -2.23 4.68
C SER A 16 -19.53 -2.28 3.65
N ALA A 17 -20.51 -3.17 3.83
CA ALA A 17 -21.69 -3.27 2.95
C ALA A 17 -22.58 -2.02 3.05
N ILE A 18 -22.84 -1.53 4.25
CA ILE A 18 -23.60 -0.29 4.50
C ILE A 18 -22.93 0.90 3.81
N CYS A 19 -21.61 1.07 3.99
CA CYS A 19 -20.87 2.13 3.32
C CYS A 19 -21.00 2.06 1.79
N LYS A 20 -20.93 0.85 1.21
CA LYS A 20 -21.12 0.67 -0.23
C LYS A 20 -22.52 1.06 -0.71
N GLN A 21 -23.58 0.81 0.09
CA GLN A 21 -24.95 1.24 -0.24
C GLN A 21 -25.09 2.76 -0.30
N ILE A 22 -24.40 3.48 0.59
CA ILE A 22 -24.35 4.96 0.58
C ILE A 22 -23.27 5.54 -0.34
N ARG A 23 -22.76 4.72 -1.26
CA ARG A 23 -21.72 5.07 -2.24
C ARG A 23 -20.36 5.44 -1.65
N LEU A 24 -20.08 5.06 -0.42
CA LEU A 24 -18.77 5.18 0.20
C LEU A 24 -17.96 3.89 0.02
N PRO A 25 -16.63 3.96 -0.10
CA PRO A 25 -15.78 2.78 -0.10
C PRO A 25 -15.91 1.99 1.21
N GLY A 26 -16.00 0.65 1.09
CA GLY A 26 -16.20 -0.24 2.24
C GLY A 26 -15.09 -0.19 3.30
N ILE A 27 -13.89 0.23 2.90
CA ILE A 27 -12.74 0.44 3.80
C ILE A 27 -13.07 1.41 4.94
N ILE A 28 -13.87 2.45 4.68
CA ILE A 28 -14.29 3.43 5.69
C ILE A 28 -15.15 2.76 6.76
N GLY A 29 -16.08 1.88 6.36
CA GLY A 29 -16.89 1.11 7.30
C GLY A 29 -16.05 0.19 8.19
N MET A 30 -15.04 -0.47 7.62
CA MET A 30 -14.13 -1.32 8.38
C MET A 30 -13.28 -0.51 9.39
N LEU A 31 -12.72 0.64 8.98
CA LEU A 31 -11.99 1.54 9.88
C LEU A 31 -12.89 2.05 11.02
N ALA A 32 -14.08 2.54 10.68
CA ALA A 32 -15.05 3.00 11.67
C ALA A 32 -15.43 1.89 12.66
N THR A 33 -15.61 0.66 12.17
CA THR A 33 -15.82 -0.52 13.02
C THR A 33 -14.68 -0.71 14.01
N GLY A 34 -13.45 -0.61 13.55
CA GLY A 34 -12.26 -0.74 14.40
C GLY A 34 -12.19 0.35 15.47
N ILE A 35 -12.44 1.59 15.10
CA ILE A 35 -12.48 2.73 16.02
C ILE A 35 -13.54 2.50 17.10
N VAL A 36 -14.75 2.09 16.70
CA VAL A 36 -15.88 1.89 17.64
C VAL A 36 -15.65 0.67 18.55
N LEU A 37 -15.21 -0.46 18.01
CA LEU A 37 -14.96 -1.68 18.80
C LEU A 37 -13.67 -1.64 19.60
N GLY A 38 -12.77 -0.71 19.27
CA GLY A 38 -11.44 -0.58 19.87
C GLY A 38 -11.44 -0.07 21.31
N PRO A 39 -10.25 -0.04 21.94
CA PRO A 39 -10.09 0.26 23.37
C PRO A 39 -10.41 1.71 23.73
N TYR A 40 -10.50 2.59 22.75
CA TYR A 40 -10.74 4.02 22.99
C TYR A 40 -12.23 4.41 22.99
N VAL A 41 -13.15 3.49 22.59
CA VAL A 41 -14.62 3.75 22.53
C VAL A 41 -15.39 2.70 23.31
N LEU A 42 -15.63 1.51 22.76
CA LEU A 42 -16.47 0.48 23.40
C LEU A 42 -15.65 -0.62 24.10
N ASP A 43 -14.36 -0.71 23.84
CA ASP A 43 -13.44 -1.73 24.39
C ASP A 43 -13.97 -3.17 24.30
N LEU A 44 -14.55 -3.53 23.15
CA LEU A 44 -15.11 -4.87 22.89
C LEU A 44 -14.09 -5.86 22.32
N LEU A 45 -12.91 -5.38 21.92
CA LEU A 45 -11.84 -6.24 21.43
C LEU A 45 -10.97 -6.72 22.59
N SER A 46 -10.83 -8.04 22.72
CA SER A 46 -10.04 -8.65 23.81
C SER A 46 -8.57 -8.21 23.75
N PRO A 47 -7.89 -8.04 24.91
CA PRO A 47 -6.46 -7.73 24.97
C PRO A 47 -5.58 -8.74 24.20
N SER A 48 -6.00 -10.00 24.13
CA SER A 48 -5.28 -11.04 23.39
C SER A 48 -5.24 -10.80 21.87
N ILE A 49 -6.30 -10.24 21.25
CA ILE A 49 -6.28 -9.90 19.82
C ILE A 49 -5.52 -8.59 19.57
N LEU A 50 -5.62 -7.65 20.50
CA LEU A 50 -4.89 -6.39 20.43
C LEU A 50 -3.38 -6.62 20.58
N GLY A 51 -2.97 -7.55 21.45
CA GLY A 51 -1.55 -7.92 21.63
C GLY A 51 -0.89 -8.49 20.37
N ILE A 52 -1.63 -9.27 19.56
CA ILE A 52 -1.12 -9.83 18.29
C ILE A 52 -1.51 -8.99 17.06
N SER A 53 -2.12 -7.81 17.28
CA SER A 53 -2.65 -7.01 16.16
C SER A 53 -1.57 -6.54 15.20
N ALA A 54 -0.36 -6.26 15.68
CA ALA A 54 0.77 -5.88 14.85
C ALA A 54 1.16 -7.01 13.87
N ASP A 55 1.21 -8.26 14.36
CA ASP A 55 1.56 -9.42 13.54
C ASP A 55 0.46 -9.74 12.52
N LEU A 56 -0.81 -9.61 12.91
CA LEU A 56 -1.93 -9.80 11.99
C LEU A 56 -1.94 -8.75 10.87
N ARG A 57 -1.62 -7.47 11.19
CA ARG A 57 -1.45 -6.42 10.18
C ARG A 57 -0.25 -6.67 9.27
N LYS A 58 0.88 -7.15 9.84
CA LYS A 58 2.08 -7.55 9.08
C LYS A 58 1.77 -8.70 8.13
N LEU A 59 1.00 -9.70 8.58
CA LEU A 59 0.52 -10.80 7.72
C LEU A 59 -0.38 -10.31 6.58
N ALA A 60 -1.30 -9.39 6.87
CA ALA A 60 -2.15 -8.78 5.84
C ALA A 60 -1.31 -8.00 4.81
N LEU A 61 -0.28 -7.28 5.27
CA LEU A 61 0.68 -6.60 4.40
C LEU A 61 1.40 -7.59 3.47
N ILE A 62 1.89 -8.71 3.99
CA ILE A 62 2.50 -9.79 3.17
C ILE A 62 1.54 -10.26 2.08
N ILE A 63 0.28 -10.50 2.42
CA ILE A 63 -0.74 -10.99 1.48
C ILE A 63 -0.97 -10.00 0.34
N ILE A 64 -1.08 -8.71 0.66
CA ILE A 64 -1.29 -7.68 -0.38
C ILE A 64 -0.05 -7.51 -1.25
N LEU A 65 1.16 -7.58 -0.68
CA LEU A 65 2.41 -7.52 -1.43
C LEU A 65 2.58 -8.69 -2.40
N LEU A 66 2.25 -9.91 -1.97
CA LEU A 66 2.24 -11.10 -2.82
C LEU A 66 1.23 -10.94 -3.97
N LYS A 67 0.02 -10.46 -3.66
CA LYS A 67 -0.99 -10.15 -4.69
C LYS A 67 -0.47 -9.10 -5.66
N ALA A 68 0.13 -8.00 -5.19
CA ALA A 68 0.69 -6.94 -6.02
C ALA A 68 1.81 -7.48 -6.93
N GLY A 69 2.80 -8.19 -6.38
CA GLY A 69 3.90 -8.75 -7.15
C GLY A 69 3.45 -9.78 -8.20
N LEU A 70 2.46 -10.63 -7.88
CA LEU A 70 1.88 -11.58 -8.82
C LEU A 70 0.98 -10.94 -9.88
N SER A 71 0.39 -9.78 -9.62
CA SER A 71 -0.44 -9.04 -10.58
C SER A 71 0.34 -8.07 -11.45
N LEU A 72 1.54 -7.62 -11.02
CA LEU A 72 2.36 -6.64 -11.72
C LEU A 72 2.64 -7.05 -13.17
N ASN A 73 2.20 -6.24 -14.12
CA ASN A 73 2.41 -6.51 -15.54
C ASN A 73 3.42 -5.52 -16.15
N LEU A 74 4.69 -5.91 -16.16
CA LEU A 74 5.79 -5.10 -16.70
C LEU A 74 5.61 -4.78 -18.20
N SER A 75 4.88 -5.59 -18.95
CA SER A 75 4.62 -5.34 -20.37
C SER A 75 3.64 -4.18 -20.59
N ASP A 76 2.67 -4.01 -19.68
CA ASP A 76 1.71 -2.91 -19.76
C ASP A 76 2.39 -1.58 -19.42
N LEU A 77 3.31 -1.59 -18.47
CA LEU A 77 4.13 -0.42 -18.15
C LEU A 77 4.96 0.06 -19.36
N LYS A 78 5.52 -0.88 -20.14
CA LYS A 78 6.26 -0.56 -21.36
C LYS A 78 5.37 -0.03 -22.48
N LYS A 79 4.12 -0.52 -22.61
CA LYS A 79 3.19 -0.09 -23.66
C LYS A 79 2.65 1.32 -23.46
N VAL A 80 2.44 1.75 -22.21
CA VAL A 80 1.88 3.07 -21.90
C VAL A 80 2.96 4.16 -21.95
N GLY A 81 4.24 3.79 -21.94
CA GLY A 81 5.36 4.68 -22.18
C GLY A 81 5.83 5.48 -20.95
N HIS A 82 6.63 6.52 -21.23
CA HIS A 82 7.32 7.34 -20.25
C HIS A 82 6.44 7.92 -19.12
N PRO A 83 5.21 8.43 -19.38
CA PRO A 83 4.39 9.00 -18.31
C PRO A 83 3.99 7.98 -17.25
N ALA A 84 3.71 6.72 -17.61
CA ALA A 84 3.36 5.68 -16.64
C ALA A 84 4.53 5.33 -15.72
N ILE A 85 5.74 5.32 -16.26
CA ILE A 85 6.95 5.11 -15.46
C ILE A 85 7.12 6.25 -14.45
N LEU A 86 7.01 7.51 -14.89
CA LEU A 86 7.10 8.66 -13.99
C LEU A 86 6.01 8.64 -12.92
N MET A 87 4.78 8.28 -13.28
CA MET A 87 3.66 8.16 -12.34
C MET A 87 3.90 7.12 -11.23
N SER A 88 4.83 6.17 -11.44
CA SER A 88 5.17 5.15 -10.44
C SER A 88 6.04 5.66 -9.28
N PHE A 89 6.67 6.84 -9.40
CA PHE A 89 7.56 7.32 -8.34
C PHE A 89 7.57 8.85 -8.16
N VAL A 90 7.36 9.66 -9.20
CA VAL A 90 7.44 11.13 -9.09
C VAL A 90 6.39 11.71 -8.15
N PRO A 91 5.08 11.35 -8.25
CA PRO A 91 4.07 11.90 -7.36
C PRO A 91 4.34 11.57 -5.88
N ALA A 92 4.78 10.34 -5.60
CA ALA A 92 5.17 9.92 -4.27
C ALA A 92 6.39 10.68 -3.75
N SER A 93 7.43 10.87 -4.57
CA SER A 93 8.63 11.64 -4.22
C SER A 93 8.30 13.07 -3.86
N PHE A 94 7.44 13.74 -4.67
CA PHE A 94 6.99 15.10 -4.38
C PHE A 94 6.22 15.19 -3.07
N GLU A 95 5.32 14.26 -2.81
CA GLU A 95 4.57 14.21 -1.56
C GLU A 95 5.48 14.00 -0.35
N ILE A 96 6.44 13.07 -0.44
CA ILE A 96 7.46 12.83 0.60
C ILE A 96 8.27 14.10 0.84
N CYS A 97 8.72 14.79 -0.21
CA CYS A 97 9.40 16.07 -0.07
C CYS A 97 8.53 17.12 0.64
N GLY A 98 7.23 17.16 0.34
CA GLY A 98 6.27 18.03 1.05
C GLY A 98 6.22 17.74 2.55
N TYR A 99 6.19 16.45 2.94
CA TYR A 99 6.27 16.08 4.36
C TYR A 99 7.60 16.46 4.99
N ILE A 100 8.74 16.20 4.36
CA ILE A 100 10.08 16.53 4.89
C ILE A 100 10.23 18.05 5.12
N LEU A 101 9.63 18.86 4.25
CA LEU A 101 9.72 20.33 4.33
C LEU A 101 8.77 20.90 5.38
N PHE A 102 7.53 20.45 5.43
CA PHE A 102 6.48 21.11 6.21
C PHE A 102 6.14 20.39 7.52
N ALA A 103 6.27 19.07 7.63
CA ALA A 103 5.89 18.36 8.85
C ALA A 103 6.72 18.78 10.09
N PRO A 104 8.03 19.10 9.99
CA PRO A 104 8.75 19.66 11.13
C PRO A 104 8.16 20.97 11.65
N MET A 105 7.65 21.82 10.77
CA MET A 105 7.08 23.13 11.14
C MET A 105 5.64 22.99 11.65
N ILE A 106 4.85 22.09 11.05
CA ILE A 106 3.41 21.98 11.34
C ILE A 106 3.16 21.00 12.49
N LEU A 107 3.90 19.88 12.52
CA LEU A 107 3.67 18.78 13.45
C LEU A 107 4.76 18.63 14.52
N GLY A 108 5.85 19.40 14.44
CA GLY A 108 6.93 19.36 15.42
C GLY A 108 7.78 18.09 15.41
N VAL A 109 7.80 17.35 14.30
CA VAL A 109 8.58 16.12 14.13
C VAL A 109 9.96 16.39 13.53
N THR A 110 10.90 15.46 13.71
CA THR A 110 12.21 15.54 13.06
C THR A 110 12.09 15.30 11.53
N ARG A 111 13.10 15.70 10.76
CA ARG A 111 13.11 15.48 9.30
C ARG A 111 13.07 14.00 8.92
N VAL A 112 13.69 13.13 9.72
CA VAL A 112 13.67 11.67 9.50
C VAL A 112 12.28 11.11 9.78
N GLU A 113 11.64 11.51 10.87
CA GLU A 113 10.26 11.14 11.18
C GLU A 113 9.27 11.66 10.11
N ALA A 114 9.51 12.89 9.62
CA ALA A 114 8.76 13.46 8.50
C ALA A 114 8.93 12.64 7.20
N ALA A 115 10.12 12.12 6.93
CA ALA A 115 10.39 11.24 5.80
C ALA A 115 9.67 9.89 5.95
N VAL A 116 9.67 9.29 7.15
CA VAL A 116 8.88 8.09 7.47
C VAL A 116 7.39 8.35 7.23
N MET A 117 6.86 9.45 7.77
CA MET A 117 5.45 9.85 7.58
C MET A 117 5.13 10.07 6.10
N GLY A 118 5.98 10.80 5.37
CA GLY A 118 5.83 11.05 3.94
C GLY A 118 5.84 9.77 3.13
N ALA A 119 6.71 8.81 3.46
CA ALA A 119 6.72 7.51 2.81
C ALA A 119 5.43 6.72 3.10
N VAL A 120 4.93 6.70 4.35
CA VAL A 120 3.62 6.09 4.67
C VAL A 120 2.52 6.70 3.78
N MET A 121 2.56 8.01 3.58
CA MET A 121 1.54 8.75 2.83
C MET A 121 1.73 8.71 1.31
N GLY A 122 2.92 8.38 0.82
CA GLY A 122 3.32 8.53 -0.58
C GLY A 122 2.54 7.70 -1.60
N ALA A 123 1.99 6.54 -1.24
CA ALA A 123 1.29 5.66 -2.17
C ALA A 123 -0.13 6.13 -2.52
N VAL A 124 -0.57 5.87 -3.75
CA VAL A 124 -1.99 5.92 -4.14
C VAL A 124 -2.64 4.56 -3.87
N SER A 125 -3.93 4.52 -3.59
CA SER A 125 -4.62 3.27 -3.31
C SER A 125 -5.12 2.54 -4.56
N PRO A 126 -4.51 1.40 -4.96
CA PRO A 126 -5.04 0.59 -6.05
C PRO A 126 -6.45 0.06 -5.77
N ALA A 127 -6.79 -0.21 -4.51
CA ALA A 127 -8.11 -0.73 -4.14
C ALA A 127 -9.25 0.23 -4.51
N VAL A 128 -8.99 1.53 -4.54
CA VAL A 128 -9.96 2.56 -4.93
C VAL A 128 -9.90 2.86 -6.42
N VAL A 129 -8.69 2.92 -6.97
CA VAL A 129 -8.44 3.41 -8.34
C VAL A 129 -8.66 2.32 -9.38
N VAL A 130 -8.16 1.09 -9.15
CA VAL A 130 -8.18 0.01 -10.16
C VAL A 130 -9.60 -0.33 -10.64
N PRO A 131 -10.61 -0.56 -9.77
CA PRO A 131 -11.97 -0.88 -10.25
C PRO A 131 -12.57 0.22 -11.11
N ARG A 132 -12.26 1.49 -10.80
CA ARG A 132 -12.74 2.64 -11.57
C ARG A 132 -12.05 2.76 -12.91
N MET A 133 -10.75 2.59 -12.98
CA MET A 133 -10.01 2.61 -14.25
C MET A 133 -10.44 1.47 -15.18
N VAL A 134 -10.70 0.28 -14.65
CA VAL A 134 -11.26 -0.84 -15.42
C VAL A 134 -12.63 -0.48 -15.99
N LYS A 135 -13.52 0.09 -15.17
CA LYS A 135 -14.83 0.57 -15.63
C LYS A 135 -14.72 1.61 -16.75
N LEU A 136 -13.80 2.59 -16.61
CA LEU A 136 -13.59 3.61 -17.65
C LEU A 136 -13.09 3.01 -18.96
N MET A 137 -12.24 1.98 -18.90
CA MET A 137 -11.80 1.24 -20.09
C MET A 137 -12.95 0.50 -20.75
N GLU A 138 -13.84 -0.13 -19.97
CA GLU A 138 -15.03 -0.80 -20.48
C GLU A 138 -16.04 0.17 -21.11
N GLU A 139 -16.20 1.38 -20.54
CA GLU A 139 -17.09 2.42 -21.03
C GLU A 139 -16.47 3.29 -22.15
N GLY A 140 -15.18 3.11 -22.49
CA GLY A 140 -14.47 3.82 -23.55
C GLY A 140 -14.11 5.29 -23.21
N TYR A 141 -13.91 5.64 -21.93
CA TYR A 141 -13.50 6.98 -21.55
C TYR A 141 -11.98 7.10 -21.37
N GLY A 142 -11.35 8.05 -22.06
CA GLY A 142 -9.92 8.35 -21.99
C GLY A 142 -9.00 7.25 -22.55
N THR A 143 -9.56 6.22 -23.18
CA THR A 143 -8.85 5.05 -23.70
C THR A 143 -7.98 5.38 -24.90
N LYS A 144 -8.43 6.29 -25.78
CA LYS A 144 -7.69 6.77 -26.96
C LYS A 144 -6.31 7.35 -26.61
N LYS A 145 -6.19 8.03 -25.47
CA LYS A 145 -4.92 8.58 -24.97
C LYS A 145 -4.26 7.71 -23.90
N GLY A 146 -4.82 6.53 -23.59
CA GLY A 146 -4.28 5.59 -22.64
C GLY A 146 -4.31 6.08 -21.17
N ILE A 147 -5.21 7.01 -20.80
CA ILE A 147 -5.25 7.61 -19.47
C ILE A 147 -5.56 6.59 -18.38
N PRO A 148 -6.62 5.77 -18.47
CA PRO A 148 -6.88 4.74 -17.44
C PRO A 148 -5.75 3.72 -17.33
N GLN A 149 -5.14 3.32 -18.46
CA GLN A 149 -4.03 2.39 -18.50
C GLN A 149 -2.78 2.99 -17.81
N MET A 150 -2.48 4.27 -18.07
CA MET A 150 -1.38 5.00 -17.45
C MET A 150 -1.55 5.07 -15.92
N ILE A 151 -2.74 5.45 -15.46
CA ILE A 151 -3.05 5.53 -14.03
C ILE A 151 -2.92 4.16 -13.38
N LEU A 152 -3.45 3.11 -14.02
CA LEU A 152 -3.43 1.75 -13.50
C LEU A 152 -2.00 1.19 -13.42
N ALA A 153 -1.18 1.43 -14.43
CA ALA A 153 0.21 1.01 -14.45
C ALA A 153 1.03 1.75 -13.39
N GLY A 154 0.89 3.08 -13.28
CA GLY A 154 1.56 3.89 -12.27
C GLY A 154 1.18 3.49 -10.86
N ALA A 155 -0.11 3.37 -10.56
CA ALA A 155 -0.62 2.98 -9.24
C ALA A 155 -0.19 1.57 -8.81
N SER A 156 0.05 0.66 -9.76
CA SER A 156 0.53 -0.69 -9.43
C SER A 156 2.01 -0.75 -9.03
N CYS A 157 2.81 0.21 -9.49
CA CYS A 157 4.24 0.27 -9.19
C CYS A 157 4.57 1.24 -8.04
N ASP A 158 3.72 2.22 -7.80
CA ASP A 158 3.84 3.25 -6.75
C ASP A 158 3.97 2.61 -5.35
N ASP A 159 3.18 1.58 -5.06
CA ASP A 159 3.22 0.83 -3.80
C ASP A 159 4.61 0.28 -3.51
N ILE A 160 5.28 -0.30 -4.52
CA ILE A 160 6.60 -0.90 -4.39
C ILE A 160 7.64 0.17 -4.07
N PHE A 161 7.62 1.28 -4.81
CA PHE A 161 8.54 2.40 -4.62
C PHE A 161 8.41 2.99 -3.21
N VAL A 162 7.18 3.22 -2.76
CA VAL A 162 6.89 3.78 -1.43
C VAL A 162 7.34 2.86 -0.31
N ILE A 163 7.13 1.54 -0.44
CA ILE A 163 7.55 0.57 0.57
C ILE A 163 9.06 0.53 0.70
N VAL A 164 9.79 0.63 -0.41
CA VAL A 164 11.26 0.73 -0.40
C VAL A 164 11.73 1.95 0.39
N LEU A 165 11.17 3.12 0.11
CA LEU A 165 11.52 4.35 0.83
C LEU A 165 11.10 4.29 2.29
N PHE A 166 9.92 3.72 2.58
CA PHE A 166 9.43 3.55 3.95
C PHE A 166 10.38 2.70 4.79
N THR A 167 10.76 1.51 4.31
CA THR A 167 11.68 0.63 5.05
C THR A 167 13.04 1.30 5.30
N THR A 168 13.51 2.02 4.32
CA THR A 168 14.72 2.83 4.39
C THR A 168 14.65 3.90 5.49
N PHE A 169 13.63 4.76 5.44
CA PHE A 169 13.48 5.84 6.42
C PHE A 169 13.16 5.31 7.83
N LEU A 170 12.44 4.18 7.91
CA LEU A 170 12.17 3.52 9.18
C LEU A 170 13.46 3.06 9.86
N GLN A 171 14.36 2.41 9.11
CA GLN A 171 15.67 1.98 9.61
C GLN A 171 16.52 3.16 10.06
N MET A 172 16.52 4.28 9.31
CA MET A 172 17.20 5.52 9.71
C MET A 172 16.62 6.09 11.02
N ALA A 173 15.29 6.05 11.20
CA ALA A 173 14.64 6.53 12.41
C ALA A 173 14.95 5.66 13.65
N GLN A 174 15.14 4.36 13.46
CA GLN A 174 15.51 3.42 14.54
C GLN A 174 16.97 3.52 14.96
N GLY A 175 17.88 3.90 14.05
CA GLY A 175 19.33 4.00 14.32
C GLY A 175 19.79 5.23 15.10
N GLY A 176 18.93 6.19 15.41
CA GLY A 176 19.16 7.32 16.30
C GLY A 176 20.09 8.45 15.80
N HIS A 177 20.92 8.19 14.79
CA HIS A 177 21.77 9.19 14.12
C HIS A 177 21.89 8.85 12.63
N ALA A 178 21.56 9.81 11.77
CA ALA A 178 21.79 9.70 10.34
C ALA A 178 23.29 9.84 10.04
N ASN A 179 24.02 8.74 10.09
CA ASN A 179 25.42 8.70 9.67
C ASN A 179 25.51 8.58 8.15
N ALA A 180 26.54 9.15 7.52
CA ALA A 180 26.76 9.02 6.09
C ALA A 180 26.82 7.53 5.62
N LYS A 181 27.20 6.62 6.53
CA LYS A 181 27.18 5.16 6.28
C LYS A 181 25.77 4.61 6.08
N ASP A 182 24.76 5.18 6.76
CA ASP A 182 23.38 4.72 6.64
C ASP A 182 22.81 5.02 5.27
N PHE A 183 23.21 6.14 4.65
CA PHE A 183 22.86 6.45 3.26
C PHE A 183 23.44 5.45 2.25
N ILE A 184 24.57 4.83 2.54
CA ILE A 184 25.16 3.79 1.69
C ILE A 184 24.46 2.45 1.95
N ASN A 185 24.01 2.18 3.15
CA ASN A 185 23.27 0.96 3.50
C ASN A 185 21.88 0.88 2.82
N ILE A 186 21.29 2.03 2.48
CA ILE A 186 19.99 2.09 1.80
C ILE A 186 20.01 1.39 0.42
N PRO A 187 20.86 1.78 -0.54
CA PRO A 187 20.94 1.08 -1.82
C PRO A 187 21.32 -0.40 -1.64
N ILE A 188 22.15 -0.71 -0.67
CA ILE A 188 22.58 -2.07 -0.37
C ILE A 188 21.40 -2.92 0.09
N SER A 189 20.59 -2.43 1.03
CA SER A 189 19.41 -3.16 1.53
C SER A 189 18.37 -3.41 0.43
N ILE A 190 18.19 -2.44 -0.45
CA ILE A 190 17.32 -2.56 -1.63
C ILE A 190 17.82 -3.66 -2.56
N VAL A 191 19.09 -3.58 -2.97
CA VAL A 191 19.69 -4.56 -3.88
C VAL A 191 19.69 -5.95 -3.28
N LEU A 192 20.07 -6.09 -2.01
CA LEU A 192 20.07 -7.37 -1.30
C LEU A 192 18.65 -7.94 -1.17
N GLY A 193 17.64 -7.11 -0.85
CA GLY A 193 16.24 -7.51 -0.81
C GLY A 193 15.75 -8.04 -2.17
N ILE A 194 16.06 -7.32 -3.26
CA ILE A 194 15.70 -7.75 -4.62
C ILE A 194 16.39 -9.06 -4.97
N VAL A 195 17.71 -9.16 -4.75
CA VAL A 195 18.51 -10.35 -5.08
C VAL A 195 18.00 -11.56 -4.29
N LEU A 196 17.83 -11.42 -2.97
CA LEU A 196 17.32 -12.48 -2.11
C LEU A 196 15.93 -12.93 -2.55
N GLY A 197 15.00 -12.00 -2.81
CA GLY A 197 13.67 -12.30 -3.29
C GLY A 197 13.68 -13.02 -4.64
N CYS A 198 14.51 -12.56 -5.59
CA CYS A 198 14.66 -13.20 -6.90
C CYS A 198 15.21 -14.62 -6.78
N ILE A 199 16.23 -14.84 -5.94
CA ILE A 199 16.81 -16.17 -5.71
C ILE A 199 15.74 -17.10 -5.11
N VAL A 200 15.06 -16.68 -4.05
CA VAL A 200 14.01 -17.49 -3.41
C VAL A 200 12.84 -17.76 -4.36
N GLY A 201 12.42 -16.76 -5.13
CA GLY A 201 11.37 -16.92 -6.15
C GLY A 201 11.75 -17.92 -7.24
N TYR A 202 13.00 -17.88 -7.71
CA TYR A 202 13.52 -18.85 -8.68
C TYR A 202 13.61 -20.27 -8.08
N LEU A 203 14.08 -20.41 -6.85
CA LEU A 203 14.16 -21.72 -6.14
C LEU A 203 12.75 -22.30 -5.94
N LEU A 204 11.77 -21.51 -5.54
CA LEU A 204 10.38 -21.93 -5.41
C LEU A 204 9.79 -22.37 -6.76
N TYR A 205 10.06 -21.63 -7.82
CA TYR A 205 9.65 -22.02 -9.17
C TYR A 205 10.22 -23.40 -9.54
N ARG A 206 11.54 -23.58 -9.37
CA ARG A 206 12.20 -24.87 -9.61
C ARG A 206 11.65 -26.01 -8.75
N PHE A 207 11.42 -25.73 -7.46
CA PHE A 207 10.80 -26.68 -6.55
C PHE A 207 9.41 -27.13 -7.04
N PHE A 208 8.57 -26.18 -7.44
CA PHE A 208 7.23 -26.50 -7.94
C PHE A 208 7.26 -27.24 -9.27
N GLU A 209 8.22 -26.97 -10.14
CA GLU A 209 8.40 -27.73 -11.39
C GLU A 209 8.87 -29.16 -11.13
N LEU A 210 9.85 -29.34 -10.26
CA LEU A 210 10.34 -30.68 -9.88
C LEU A 210 9.23 -31.50 -9.22
N ALA A 211 8.48 -30.90 -8.30
CA ALA A 211 7.34 -31.54 -7.66
C ALA A 211 6.24 -31.91 -8.66
N TYR A 212 6.01 -31.09 -9.68
CA TYR A 212 5.07 -31.37 -10.75
C TYR A 212 5.54 -32.55 -11.63
N LYS A 213 6.81 -32.57 -12.01
CA LYS A 213 7.41 -33.68 -12.79
C LYS A 213 7.32 -35.01 -12.06
N LYS A 214 7.48 -35.01 -10.73
CA LYS A 214 7.43 -36.22 -9.92
C LYS A 214 6.00 -36.72 -9.65
N ASN A 215 5.07 -35.83 -9.33
CA ASN A 215 3.72 -36.17 -8.85
C ASN A 215 2.60 -35.86 -9.84
N HIS A 216 2.92 -35.37 -11.05
CA HIS A 216 2.00 -34.90 -12.09
C HIS A 216 0.92 -33.91 -11.66
N CYS A 217 0.88 -33.53 -10.38
CA CYS A 217 -0.06 -32.55 -9.84
C CYS A 217 0.50 -31.85 -8.60
N VAL A 218 0.59 -30.49 -8.62
CA VAL A 218 0.81 -29.69 -7.42
C VAL A 218 -0.34 -28.69 -7.29
N ARG A 219 -1.17 -28.90 -6.26
CA ARG A 219 -2.34 -28.05 -6.02
C ARG A 219 -1.91 -26.59 -5.80
N ASN A 220 -2.60 -25.64 -6.46
CA ASN A 220 -2.30 -24.23 -6.30
C ASN A 220 -2.54 -23.72 -4.87
N SER A 221 -3.36 -24.41 -4.05
CA SER A 221 -3.52 -24.10 -2.61
C SER A 221 -2.26 -24.42 -1.83
N THR A 222 -1.60 -25.55 -2.12
CA THR A 222 -0.31 -25.91 -1.51
C THR A 222 0.77 -24.89 -1.90
N LYS A 223 0.83 -24.49 -3.17
CA LYS A 223 1.75 -23.43 -3.62
C LYS A 223 1.52 -22.13 -2.86
N LEU A 224 0.26 -21.71 -2.66
CA LEU A 224 -0.09 -20.50 -1.91
C LEU A 224 0.46 -20.55 -0.47
N ILE A 225 0.25 -21.68 0.24
CA ILE A 225 0.71 -21.82 1.63
C ILE A 225 2.25 -21.79 1.70
N VAL A 226 2.94 -22.48 0.78
CA VAL A 226 4.40 -22.48 0.72
C VAL A 226 4.94 -21.07 0.43
N ILE A 227 4.34 -20.34 -0.52
CA ILE A 227 4.74 -18.96 -0.83
C ILE A 227 4.52 -18.06 0.37
N LEU A 228 3.38 -18.18 1.06
CA LEU A 228 3.08 -17.40 2.26
C LEU A 228 4.08 -17.69 3.39
N GLY A 229 4.36 -18.97 3.67
CA GLY A 229 5.35 -19.37 4.66
C GLY A 229 6.75 -18.88 4.34
N MET A 230 7.15 -18.94 3.06
CA MET A 230 8.44 -18.41 2.63
C MET A 230 8.51 -16.88 2.74
N SER A 231 7.39 -16.18 2.53
CA SER A 231 7.33 -14.73 2.75
C SER A 231 7.52 -14.36 4.23
N CYS A 232 6.89 -15.11 5.14
CA CYS A 232 7.12 -14.92 6.58
C CYS A 232 8.59 -15.19 6.94
N LEU A 233 9.20 -16.22 6.35
CA LEU A 233 10.62 -16.52 6.57
C LEU A 233 11.53 -15.40 6.06
N LEU A 234 11.23 -14.79 4.91
CA LEU A 234 12.02 -13.66 4.40
C LEU A 234 12.00 -12.46 5.35
N LEU A 235 10.87 -12.18 6.01
CA LEU A 235 10.81 -11.14 7.03
C LEU A 235 11.56 -11.54 8.32
N ALA A 236 11.49 -12.81 8.71
CA ALA A 236 12.27 -13.30 9.85
C ALA A 236 13.80 -13.23 9.57
N ILE A 237 14.22 -13.53 8.34
CA ILE A 237 15.62 -13.38 7.92
C ILE A 237 16.07 -11.91 8.03
N GLU A 238 15.24 -10.94 7.62
CA GLU A 238 15.52 -9.51 7.80
C GLU A 238 15.84 -9.21 9.28
N GLU A 239 15.01 -9.69 10.21
CA GLU A 239 15.22 -9.49 11.65
C GLU A 239 16.49 -10.17 12.16
N TRP A 240 16.77 -11.42 11.76
CA TRP A 240 17.95 -12.20 12.20
C TRP A 240 19.27 -11.63 11.68
N VAL A 241 19.27 -11.08 10.46
CA VAL A 241 20.49 -10.58 9.80
C VAL A 241 20.70 -9.09 10.05
N SER A 242 19.73 -8.38 10.63
CA SER A 242 19.74 -6.93 10.84
C SER A 242 20.99 -6.41 11.57
N ALA A 243 21.58 -7.22 12.49
CA ALA A 243 22.80 -6.89 13.21
C ALA A 243 24.07 -6.87 12.32
N TYR A 244 24.03 -7.56 11.19
CA TYR A 244 25.21 -7.73 10.31
C TYR A 244 25.05 -6.98 8.97
N VAL A 245 23.88 -7.10 8.37
CA VAL A 245 23.58 -6.55 7.05
C VAL A 245 22.13 -6.10 6.99
N THR A 246 21.90 -4.93 6.45
CA THR A 246 20.53 -4.44 6.21
C THR A 246 19.97 -5.07 4.95
N VAL A 247 18.85 -5.79 5.06
CA VAL A 247 18.11 -6.40 3.95
C VAL A 247 16.66 -5.98 4.04
N SER A 248 16.04 -5.57 2.93
CA SER A 248 14.62 -5.26 2.93
C SER A 248 13.77 -6.52 2.70
N GLY A 249 13.20 -7.09 3.75
CA GLY A 249 12.35 -8.29 3.69
C GLY A 249 11.06 -8.08 2.91
N LEU A 250 10.42 -6.92 3.06
CA LEU A 250 9.22 -6.58 2.29
C LEU A 250 9.50 -6.52 0.79
N LEU A 251 10.64 -5.94 0.40
CA LEU A 251 11.06 -5.90 -0.99
C LEU A 251 11.43 -7.30 -1.50
N ALA A 252 12.04 -8.14 -0.65
CA ALA A 252 12.31 -9.53 -0.99
C ALA A 252 11.01 -10.31 -1.26
N VAL A 253 9.95 -10.10 -0.48
CA VAL A 253 8.63 -10.72 -0.72
C VAL A 253 8.05 -10.31 -2.08
N VAL A 254 8.08 -9.01 -2.41
CA VAL A 254 7.59 -8.52 -3.71
C VAL A 254 8.42 -9.09 -4.86
N SER A 255 9.76 -9.06 -4.74
CA SER A 255 10.68 -9.55 -5.77
C SER A 255 10.53 -11.05 -5.99
N MET A 256 10.31 -11.83 -4.93
CA MET A 256 9.98 -13.26 -4.98
C MET A 256 8.68 -13.49 -5.78
N ALA A 257 7.63 -12.73 -5.49
CA ALA A 257 6.35 -12.84 -6.19
C ALA A 257 6.48 -12.47 -7.69
N CYS A 258 7.21 -11.40 -8.01
CA CYS A 258 7.51 -10.99 -9.38
C CYS A 258 8.30 -12.07 -10.13
N MET A 259 9.34 -12.66 -9.52
CA MET A 259 10.13 -13.73 -10.13
C MET A 259 9.29 -14.98 -10.39
N LEU A 260 8.45 -15.37 -9.44
CA LEU A 260 7.49 -16.47 -9.62
C LEU A 260 6.55 -16.19 -10.79
N LYS A 261 6.05 -14.97 -10.94
CA LYS A 261 5.20 -14.58 -12.07
C LYS A 261 5.94 -14.68 -13.41
N VAL A 262 7.14 -14.14 -13.49
CA VAL A 262 7.94 -14.14 -14.74
C VAL A 262 8.30 -15.54 -15.20
N LYS A 263 8.60 -16.45 -14.28
CA LYS A 263 9.03 -17.82 -14.59
C LYS A 263 7.87 -18.81 -14.75
N SER A 264 6.76 -18.61 -14.02
CA SER A 264 5.58 -19.49 -14.11
C SER A 264 4.77 -19.23 -15.39
N THR A 265 4.03 -20.24 -15.85
CA THR A 265 3.07 -20.05 -16.93
C THR A 265 2.01 -19.03 -16.55
N THR A 266 1.48 -18.31 -17.54
CA THR A 266 0.41 -17.29 -17.35
C THR A 266 -0.79 -17.86 -16.61
N PHE A 267 -1.14 -19.12 -16.87
CA PHE A 267 -2.23 -19.82 -16.20
C PHE A 267 -1.98 -20.03 -14.70
N VAL A 268 -0.77 -20.45 -14.30
CA VAL A 268 -0.40 -20.67 -12.89
C VAL A 268 -0.33 -19.34 -12.16
N SER A 269 0.33 -18.34 -12.72
CA SER A 269 0.46 -17.02 -12.10
C SER A 269 -0.90 -16.33 -11.91
N LYS A 270 -1.81 -16.41 -12.90
CA LYS A 270 -3.17 -15.90 -12.79
C LYS A 270 -3.95 -16.60 -11.66
N ARG A 271 -3.92 -17.92 -11.60
CA ARG A 271 -4.59 -18.68 -10.53
C ARG A 271 -4.03 -18.40 -9.13
N LEU A 272 -2.71 -18.19 -9.00
CA LEU A 272 -2.11 -17.79 -7.73
C LEU A 272 -2.57 -16.39 -7.33
N SER A 273 -2.55 -15.43 -8.25
CA SER A 273 -3.04 -14.07 -8.02
C SER A 273 -4.51 -14.05 -7.58
N GLU A 274 -5.38 -14.85 -8.23
CA GLU A 274 -6.79 -15.01 -7.85
C GLU A 274 -6.96 -15.58 -6.43
N LYS A 275 -6.14 -16.58 -6.06
CA LYS A 275 -6.19 -17.16 -4.71
C LYS A 275 -5.70 -16.19 -3.63
N PHE A 276 -4.61 -15.46 -3.87
CA PHE A 276 -4.18 -14.38 -2.98
C PHE A 276 -5.22 -13.26 -2.92
N GLY A 277 -5.90 -12.97 -4.02
CA GLY A 277 -7.05 -12.04 -4.06
C GLY A 277 -8.20 -12.49 -3.15
N LYS A 278 -8.53 -13.78 -3.09
CA LYS A 278 -9.55 -14.32 -2.16
C LYS A 278 -9.09 -14.27 -0.71
N LEU A 279 -7.82 -14.59 -0.45
CA LEU A 279 -7.24 -14.49 0.90
C LEU A 279 -7.19 -13.03 1.38
N TRP A 280 -6.96 -12.10 0.46
CA TRP A 280 -6.96 -10.66 0.74
C TRP A 280 -8.29 -10.17 1.30
N ILE A 281 -9.43 -10.74 0.89
CA ILE A 281 -10.75 -10.30 1.38
C ILE A 281 -10.82 -10.41 2.92
N ALA A 282 -10.36 -11.52 3.48
CA ALA A 282 -10.32 -11.70 4.94
C ALA A 282 -9.22 -10.85 5.59
N ALA A 283 -8.04 -10.78 4.97
CA ALA A 283 -6.92 -10.00 5.45
C ALA A 283 -7.23 -8.49 5.46
N GLU A 284 -7.99 -8.00 4.48
CA GLU A 284 -8.44 -6.61 4.38
C GLU A 284 -9.32 -6.21 5.55
N VAL A 285 -10.28 -7.05 5.92
CA VAL A 285 -11.15 -6.80 7.08
C VAL A 285 -10.33 -6.74 8.36
N ILE A 286 -9.47 -7.72 8.60
CA ILE A 286 -8.57 -7.75 9.76
C ILE A 286 -7.71 -6.49 9.80
N LEU A 287 -7.07 -6.14 8.67
CA LEU A 287 -6.18 -5.00 8.58
C LEU A 287 -6.89 -3.70 8.95
N PHE A 288 -7.98 -3.37 8.26
CA PHE A 288 -8.63 -2.07 8.45
C PHE A 288 -9.32 -1.94 9.80
N VAL A 289 -9.94 -3.01 10.32
CA VAL A 289 -10.54 -2.99 11.64
C VAL A 289 -9.47 -2.87 12.74
N LEU A 290 -8.36 -3.62 12.68
CA LEU A 290 -7.28 -3.51 13.66
C LEU A 290 -6.50 -2.19 13.56
N VAL A 291 -6.38 -1.61 12.36
CA VAL A 291 -5.83 -0.26 12.19
C VAL A 291 -6.75 0.77 12.84
N GLY A 292 -8.06 0.67 12.61
CA GLY A 292 -9.05 1.53 13.28
C GLY A 292 -9.00 1.39 14.80
N ALA A 293 -8.90 0.18 15.34
CA ALA A 293 -8.81 -0.09 16.77
C ALA A 293 -7.54 0.48 17.44
N ALA A 294 -6.47 0.66 16.68
CA ALA A 294 -5.21 1.24 17.18
C ALA A 294 -5.22 2.78 17.23
N VAL A 295 -6.28 3.43 16.70
CA VAL A 295 -6.39 4.90 16.63
C VAL A 295 -6.91 5.46 17.95
N ASP A 296 -6.14 6.33 18.56
CA ASP A 296 -6.60 7.15 19.69
C ASP A 296 -7.37 8.38 19.18
N ILE A 297 -8.69 8.36 19.35
CA ILE A 297 -9.57 9.45 18.90
C ILE A 297 -9.26 10.75 19.65
N ARG A 298 -8.84 10.68 20.91
CA ARG A 298 -8.54 11.86 21.72
C ARG A 298 -7.31 12.56 21.15
N TYR A 299 -6.32 11.78 20.73
CA TYR A 299 -5.13 12.29 20.06
C TYR A 299 -5.47 12.88 18.68
N MET A 300 -6.32 12.21 17.91
CA MET A 300 -6.84 12.73 16.63
C MET A 300 -7.54 14.08 16.78
N ALA A 301 -8.35 14.24 17.83
CA ALA A 301 -9.07 15.50 18.06
C ALA A 301 -8.11 16.67 18.38
N LYS A 302 -7.01 16.43 19.09
CA LYS A 302 -6.00 17.44 19.42
C LYS A 302 -5.11 17.81 18.23
N ALA A 303 -4.64 16.82 17.47
CA ALA A 303 -3.73 17.03 16.34
C ALA A 303 -4.46 17.28 15.01
N GLY A 304 -5.78 17.14 14.98
CA GLY A 304 -6.58 17.03 13.75
C GLY A 304 -6.42 18.19 12.78
N ALA A 305 -6.49 19.43 13.24
CA ALA A 305 -6.38 20.60 12.38
C ALA A 305 -4.99 20.70 11.71
N MET A 306 -3.92 20.45 12.47
CA MET A 306 -2.55 20.47 11.95
C MET A 306 -2.29 19.30 11.01
N ALA A 307 -2.83 18.11 11.31
CA ALA A 307 -2.75 16.97 10.43
C ALA A 307 -3.50 17.21 9.10
N LEU A 308 -4.69 17.82 9.16
CA LEU A 308 -5.45 18.21 7.97
C LEU A 308 -4.68 19.20 7.09
N LEU A 309 -4.10 20.22 7.72
CA LEU A 309 -3.25 21.21 7.03
C LEU A 309 -2.06 20.51 6.35
N MET A 310 -1.39 19.61 7.06
CA MET A 310 -0.26 18.85 6.53
C MET A 310 -0.65 17.97 5.35
N ILE A 311 -1.76 17.21 5.48
CA ILE A 311 -2.29 16.38 4.40
C ILE A 311 -2.62 17.24 3.17
N GLY A 312 -3.29 18.38 3.37
CA GLY A 312 -3.62 19.31 2.29
C GLY A 312 -2.39 19.85 1.57
N ALA A 313 -1.37 20.30 2.32
CA ALA A 313 -0.11 20.77 1.78
C ALA A 313 0.61 19.67 0.96
N ALA A 314 0.69 18.46 1.52
CA ALA A 314 1.33 17.32 0.85
C ALA A 314 0.61 16.90 -0.44
N LEU A 315 -0.73 16.94 -0.45
CA LEU A 315 -1.53 16.64 -1.65
C LEU A 315 -1.31 17.68 -2.76
N LEU A 316 -1.04 18.95 -2.43
CA LEU A 316 -0.64 19.96 -3.43
C LEU A 316 0.71 19.59 -4.06
N PHE A 317 1.69 19.18 -3.27
CA PHE A 317 2.96 18.69 -3.80
C PHE A 317 2.77 17.45 -4.69
N ARG A 318 1.93 16.51 -4.27
CA ARG A 318 1.56 15.37 -5.09
C ARG A 318 0.94 15.78 -6.42
N ALA A 319 0.02 16.74 -6.42
CA ALA A 319 -0.62 17.27 -7.64
C ALA A 319 0.41 17.85 -8.60
N VAL A 320 1.40 18.60 -8.09
CA VAL A 320 2.54 19.09 -8.88
C VAL A 320 3.32 17.92 -9.49
N GLY A 321 3.64 16.89 -8.69
CA GLY A 321 4.32 15.67 -9.18
C GLY A 321 3.54 14.98 -10.30
N VAL A 322 2.23 14.82 -10.16
CA VAL A 322 1.35 14.27 -11.21
C VAL A 322 1.40 15.13 -12.47
N CYS A 323 1.34 16.48 -12.35
CA CYS A 323 1.46 17.38 -13.49
C CYS A 323 2.79 17.22 -14.22
N ILE A 324 3.89 17.10 -13.50
CA ILE A 324 5.24 16.91 -14.07
C ILE A 324 5.30 15.61 -14.88
N CYS A 325 4.68 14.52 -14.43
CA CYS A 325 4.65 13.25 -15.17
C CYS A 325 3.97 13.38 -16.54
N MET A 326 3.08 14.34 -16.69
CA MET A 326 2.32 14.56 -17.92
C MET A 326 2.91 15.66 -18.83
N LEU A 327 4.08 16.21 -18.48
CA LEU A 327 4.78 17.15 -19.36
C LEU A 327 5.22 16.44 -20.65
N GLY A 328 5.07 17.13 -21.77
CA GLY A 328 5.38 16.57 -23.09
C GLY A 328 4.31 15.60 -23.64
N THR A 329 3.24 15.31 -22.90
CA THR A 329 2.10 14.51 -23.40
C THR A 329 1.07 15.39 -24.11
N LYS A 330 0.28 14.77 -25.00
CA LYS A 330 -0.84 15.45 -25.70
C LYS A 330 -2.12 15.56 -24.83
N LEU A 331 -2.00 15.43 -23.51
CA LEU A 331 -3.13 15.51 -22.58
C LEU A 331 -3.57 16.97 -22.39
N THR A 332 -4.86 17.20 -22.51
CA THR A 332 -5.50 18.49 -22.22
C THR A 332 -5.45 18.81 -20.72
N TRP A 333 -5.66 20.07 -20.35
CA TRP A 333 -5.71 20.45 -18.94
C TRP A 333 -6.81 19.72 -18.16
N LYS A 334 -7.96 19.49 -18.78
CA LYS A 334 -9.06 18.72 -18.18
C LYS A 334 -8.62 17.29 -17.83
N GLU A 335 -7.95 16.62 -18.75
CA GLU A 335 -7.43 15.25 -18.55
C GLU A 335 -6.34 15.21 -17.47
N ARG A 336 -5.48 16.23 -17.37
CA ARG A 336 -4.49 16.35 -16.29
C ARG A 336 -5.15 16.50 -14.93
N VAL A 337 -6.20 17.33 -14.82
CA VAL A 337 -6.99 17.46 -13.59
C VAL A 337 -7.61 16.12 -13.20
N PHE A 338 -8.12 15.35 -14.17
CA PHE A 338 -8.62 14.01 -13.89
C PHE A 338 -7.53 13.09 -13.33
N CYS A 339 -6.32 13.10 -13.88
CA CYS A 339 -5.20 12.32 -13.36
C CYS A 339 -4.84 12.73 -11.92
N ILE A 340 -4.86 14.03 -11.59
CA ILE A 340 -4.64 14.51 -10.21
C ILE A 340 -5.70 13.91 -9.27
N ILE A 341 -6.99 14.01 -9.64
CA ILE A 341 -8.10 13.47 -8.84
C ILE A 341 -7.95 11.97 -8.64
N ALA A 342 -7.58 11.23 -9.70
CA ALA A 342 -7.39 9.79 -9.64
C ALA A 342 -6.21 9.36 -8.74
N TYR A 343 -5.24 10.23 -8.50
CA TYR A 343 -4.08 9.99 -7.65
C TYR A 343 -4.22 10.50 -6.21
N LEU A 344 -5.43 10.98 -5.80
CA LEU A 344 -5.71 11.42 -4.43
C LEU A 344 -5.94 10.26 -3.44
N PRO A 345 -6.65 9.16 -3.77
CA PRO A 345 -7.07 8.18 -2.78
C PRO A 345 -5.91 7.50 -2.05
N LYS A 346 -5.95 7.48 -0.72
CA LYS A 346 -5.00 6.84 0.18
C LYS A 346 -5.76 5.75 0.95
N ALA A 347 -5.33 4.48 0.93
CA ALA A 347 -6.00 3.45 1.71
C ALA A 347 -5.11 2.27 2.11
N THR A 348 -4.83 1.35 1.19
CA THR A 348 -4.28 0.02 1.51
C THR A 348 -2.87 0.07 2.07
N VAL A 349 -1.98 0.84 1.46
CA VAL A 349 -0.59 0.97 1.91
C VAL A 349 -0.53 1.75 3.22
N GLN A 350 -1.26 2.86 3.33
CA GLN A 350 -1.33 3.65 4.57
C GLN A 350 -1.82 2.83 5.75
N ALA A 351 -2.84 2.00 5.56
CA ALA A 351 -3.32 1.08 6.60
C ALA A 351 -2.29 0.01 6.93
N ALA A 352 -1.61 -0.54 5.92
CA ALA A 352 -0.66 -1.62 6.10
C ALA A 352 0.62 -1.19 6.83
N ILE A 353 1.22 -0.05 6.44
CA ILE A 353 2.49 0.41 6.99
C ILE A 353 2.36 1.56 8.00
N GLY A 354 1.20 2.25 8.07
CA GLY A 354 1.00 3.40 8.97
C GLY A 354 1.11 3.09 10.46
N SER A 355 0.87 1.84 10.84
CA SER A 355 1.02 1.37 12.23
C SER A 355 2.39 0.79 12.54
N VAL A 356 3.25 0.59 11.55
CA VAL A 356 4.58 -0.01 11.74
C VAL A 356 5.49 0.87 12.58
N PRO A 357 5.56 2.22 12.39
CA PRO A 357 6.37 3.08 13.25
C PRO A 357 5.96 3.01 14.73
N LEU A 358 4.65 2.87 15.02
CA LEU A 358 4.14 2.68 16.36
C LEU A 358 4.58 1.32 16.94
N ALA A 359 4.45 0.24 16.18
CA ALA A 359 4.90 -1.09 16.59
C ALA A 359 6.43 -1.17 16.77
N ALA A 360 7.18 -0.36 16.03
CA ALA A 360 8.63 -0.23 16.14
C ALA A 360 9.09 0.67 17.32
N GLY A 361 8.15 1.23 18.09
CA GLY A 361 8.45 2.07 19.27
C GLY A 361 8.95 3.48 18.94
N LEU A 362 8.73 3.98 17.71
CA LEU A 362 9.12 5.34 17.36
C LEU A 362 8.22 6.38 18.07
N SER A 363 8.82 7.48 18.50
CA SER A 363 8.14 8.62 19.17
C SER A 363 6.99 9.20 18.31
N CYS A 364 7.18 9.26 17.01
CA CYS A 364 6.19 9.73 16.05
C CYS A 364 5.10 8.69 15.70
N GLY A 365 5.20 7.44 16.18
CA GLY A 365 4.37 6.31 15.72
C GLY A 365 2.87 6.55 15.83
N THR A 366 2.39 7.08 16.96
CA THR A 366 0.98 7.44 17.17
C THR A 366 0.52 8.54 16.20
N LEU A 367 1.38 9.53 15.96
CA LEU A 367 1.10 10.63 15.04
C LEU A 367 1.01 10.11 13.59
N VAL A 368 1.97 9.30 13.16
CA VAL A 368 1.98 8.71 11.81
C VAL A 368 0.72 7.89 11.56
N LEU A 369 0.32 7.04 12.51
CA LEU A 369 -0.91 6.25 12.41
C LEU A 369 -2.15 7.15 12.32
N SER A 370 -2.24 8.18 13.17
CA SER A 370 -3.38 9.10 13.18
C SER A 370 -3.51 9.87 11.87
N VAL A 371 -2.40 10.40 11.34
CA VAL A 371 -2.35 11.09 10.04
C VAL A 371 -2.73 10.13 8.90
N ALA A 372 -2.24 8.89 8.93
CA ALA A 372 -2.56 7.87 7.93
C ALA A 372 -4.07 7.56 7.90
N VAL A 373 -4.68 7.31 9.06
CA VAL A 373 -6.12 7.02 9.14
C VAL A 373 -6.95 8.23 8.72
N MET A 374 -6.56 9.44 9.15
CA MET A 374 -7.23 10.68 8.73
C MET A 374 -7.18 10.87 7.22
N ALA A 375 -6.01 10.64 6.63
CA ALA A 375 -5.86 10.72 5.18
C ALA A 375 -6.73 9.70 4.44
N ILE A 376 -6.84 8.47 4.94
CA ILE A 376 -7.73 7.45 4.36
C ILE A 376 -9.17 7.95 4.40
N VAL A 377 -9.65 8.36 5.58
CA VAL A 377 -11.05 8.79 5.78
C VAL A 377 -11.43 9.97 4.88
N ILE A 378 -10.49 10.86 4.60
CA ILE A 378 -10.73 12.06 3.80
C ILE A 378 -10.52 11.79 2.30
N THR A 379 -9.38 11.23 1.92
CA THR A 379 -9.01 11.15 0.51
C THR A 379 -9.73 10.04 -0.25
N VAL A 380 -10.14 8.96 0.44
CA VAL A 380 -10.84 7.85 -0.21
C VAL A 380 -12.23 8.28 -0.72
N PRO A 381 -13.10 8.94 0.07
CA PRO A 381 -14.38 9.44 -0.44
C PRO A 381 -14.17 10.53 -1.51
N ILE A 382 -13.30 11.49 -1.24
CA ILE A 382 -13.05 12.61 -2.16
C ILE A 382 -12.56 12.09 -3.51
N GLY A 383 -11.56 11.21 -3.51
CA GLY A 383 -11.02 10.66 -4.75
C GLY A 383 -12.01 9.73 -5.47
N ALA A 384 -12.72 8.89 -4.73
CA ALA A 384 -13.74 8.00 -5.29
C ALA A 384 -14.87 8.78 -5.95
N LEU A 385 -15.49 9.71 -5.23
CA LEU A 385 -16.55 10.57 -5.74
C LEU A 385 -16.04 11.52 -6.82
N GLY A 386 -14.81 12.03 -6.66
CA GLY A 386 -14.16 12.87 -7.66
C GLY A 386 -14.02 12.16 -9.00
N ILE A 387 -13.50 10.91 -9.02
CA ILE A 387 -13.40 10.11 -10.25
C ILE A 387 -14.81 9.88 -10.83
N ASP A 388 -15.75 9.38 -10.00
CA ASP A 388 -17.09 8.96 -10.46
C ASP A 388 -17.97 10.13 -10.96
N SER A 389 -17.75 11.36 -10.47
CA SER A 389 -18.50 12.55 -10.88
C SER A 389 -17.88 13.30 -12.05
N THR A 390 -16.56 13.22 -12.24
CA THR A 390 -15.86 14.11 -13.19
C THR A 390 -15.46 13.44 -14.50
N TYR A 391 -15.37 12.11 -14.56
CA TYR A 391 -14.82 11.41 -15.74
C TYR A 391 -15.55 11.75 -17.04
N LYS A 392 -16.90 11.89 -17.00
CA LYS A 392 -17.70 12.24 -18.20
C LYS A 392 -17.45 13.65 -18.73
N HIS A 393 -16.99 14.56 -17.86
CA HIS A 393 -16.73 15.97 -18.21
C HIS A 393 -15.27 16.26 -18.51
N LEU A 394 -14.37 15.46 -17.96
CA LEU A 394 -12.92 15.66 -18.06
C LEU A 394 -12.24 14.75 -19.07
N LEU A 395 -12.85 13.60 -19.41
CA LEU A 395 -12.31 12.62 -20.38
C LEU A 395 -13.15 12.59 -21.64
N GLU A 396 -12.49 12.38 -22.78
CA GLU A 396 -13.14 12.13 -24.06
C GLU A 396 -13.63 10.68 -24.12
N LYS A 397 -14.85 10.47 -24.67
CA LYS A 397 -15.39 9.15 -24.97
C LYS A 397 -14.96 8.74 -26.38
N GLU A 398 -14.56 7.46 -26.56
CA GLU A 398 -14.36 6.86 -27.89
C GLU A 398 -15.65 6.72 -28.67
#